data_1862fce26df4a011fe81c37eb24ab8a8
#
_entry.id   1862fce26df4a011fe81c37eb24ab8a8
#
_cell.length_a   1.000
_cell.length_b   1.000
_cell.length_c   1.000
_cell.angle_alpha   90.00
_cell.angle_beta   90.00
_cell.angle_gamma   90.00
#
_symmetry.space_group_name_H-M   'P 1'
#
loop_
_entity.id
_entity.type
_entity.pdbx_description
1 polymer ?
#
loop_
_entity_poly.entity_id
_entity_poly.type
_entity_poly.pdbx_seq_one_letter_code
_entity_poly.pdbx_strand_id
1 'polypeptide(L)'
;TLVNRRLARQPNIIIIDECHRARSTSYQRIIDMFPQAVIIGLTATPWRLDRRGLGQYDADGHARMFSRMVVGATYSQLIGDGFILEPRVCCPWKPDLTGVEITDSGDYNEEQLAEVCDTPQTIRDAVDRWLDLSNGARTVAFAASIEHSHHLVEAFTAAGVRAAHLDGTTDPTERKSILAKLKDHTTTGVTLTKPL
;
A
#
# COMPACT_ATOMS: atom_id res chain seq x y z
N THR A 1 -0.11 -18.53 -11.52
CA THR A 1 0.36 -17.31 -12.19
C THR A 1 0.18 -17.45 -13.70
N LEU A 2 -0.16 -16.36 -14.41
CA LEU A 2 -0.34 -16.32 -15.87
C LEU A 2 0.91 -16.77 -16.64
N VAL A 3 2.09 -16.57 -16.08
CA VAL A 3 3.40 -16.96 -16.66
C VAL A 3 3.46 -18.46 -17.00
N ASN A 4 2.72 -19.30 -16.26
CA ASN A 4 2.75 -20.76 -16.39
C ASN A 4 1.49 -21.32 -17.08
N ARG A 5 0.57 -20.46 -17.55
CA ARG A 5 -0.66 -20.91 -18.23
C ARG A 5 -0.55 -20.61 -19.72
N ARG A 6 -0.77 -21.66 -20.55
CA ARG A 6 -1.01 -21.47 -21.99
C ARG A 6 -2.41 -20.89 -22.17
N LEU A 7 -2.49 -19.68 -22.70
CA LEU A 7 -3.77 -19.10 -23.10
C LEU A 7 -4.25 -19.79 -24.39
N ALA A 8 -5.53 -20.13 -24.45
CA ALA A 8 -6.14 -20.75 -25.63
C ALA A 8 -6.18 -19.78 -26.83
N ARG A 9 -6.11 -18.49 -26.62
CA ARG A 9 -6.06 -17.45 -27.66
C ARG A 9 -5.05 -16.36 -27.29
N GLN A 10 -4.45 -15.76 -28.30
CA GLN A 10 -3.57 -14.59 -28.14
C GLN A 10 -4.42 -13.37 -27.75
N PRO A 11 -4.08 -12.63 -26.67
CA PRO A 11 -4.77 -11.40 -26.32
C PRO A 11 -4.40 -10.28 -27.29
N ASN A 12 -5.39 -9.48 -27.68
CA ASN A 12 -5.16 -8.24 -28.43
C ASN A 12 -4.92 -7.05 -27.49
N ILE A 13 -5.39 -7.15 -26.25
CA ILE A 13 -5.25 -6.12 -25.23
C ILE A 13 -4.84 -6.79 -23.91
N ILE A 14 -3.89 -6.18 -23.22
CA ILE A 14 -3.49 -6.54 -21.86
C ILE A 14 -3.77 -5.34 -20.97
N ILE A 15 -4.59 -5.51 -19.96
CA ILE A 15 -4.86 -4.48 -18.95
C ILE A 15 -4.07 -4.85 -17.69
N ILE A 16 -3.26 -3.90 -17.21
CA ILE A 16 -2.44 -4.05 -16.01
C ILE A 16 -2.96 -3.07 -14.97
N ASP A 17 -3.56 -3.60 -13.92
CA ASP A 17 -3.91 -2.82 -12.73
C ASP A 17 -2.66 -2.60 -11.86
N GLU A 18 -2.61 -1.49 -11.13
CA GLU A 18 -1.44 -1.04 -10.37
C GLU A 18 -0.15 -1.07 -11.20
N CYS A 19 -0.22 -0.52 -12.41
CA CYS A 19 0.83 -0.61 -13.42
C CYS A 19 2.15 0.09 -13.02
N HIS A 20 2.18 0.84 -11.92
CA HIS A 20 3.43 1.33 -11.36
C HIS A 20 4.38 0.20 -10.95
N ARG A 21 3.87 -1.03 -10.74
CA ARG A 21 4.64 -2.26 -10.48
C ARG A 21 5.00 -3.03 -11.75
N ALA A 22 4.54 -2.61 -12.92
CA ALA A 22 4.61 -3.39 -14.17
C ALA A 22 6.03 -3.60 -14.71
N ARG A 23 7.05 -2.92 -14.17
CA ARG A 23 8.46 -3.16 -14.55
C ARG A 23 9.11 -4.34 -13.83
N SER A 24 8.40 -5.07 -12.98
CA SER A 24 8.95 -6.30 -12.41
C SER A 24 9.15 -7.35 -13.51
N THR A 25 10.13 -8.21 -13.33
CA THR A 25 10.49 -9.28 -14.29
C THR A 25 9.30 -10.14 -14.70
N SER A 26 8.35 -10.37 -13.78
CA SER A 26 7.15 -11.18 -14.05
C SER A 26 6.22 -10.52 -15.06
N TYR A 27 6.00 -9.21 -14.95
CA TYR A 27 5.17 -8.46 -15.89
C TYR A 27 5.84 -8.34 -17.25
N GLN A 28 7.16 -8.07 -17.29
CA GLN A 28 7.91 -8.02 -18.54
C GLN A 28 7.78 -9.33 -19.31
N ARG A 29 7.99 -10.47 -18.65
CA ARG A 29 7.82 -11.79 -19.29
C ARG A 29 6.42 -11.98 -19.89
N ILE A 30 5.36 -11.52 -19.22
CA ILE A 30 3.99 -11.61 -19.77
C ILE A 30 3.85 -10.72 -21.01
N ILE A 31 4.38 -9.52 -20.98
CA ILE A 31 4.32 -8.56 -22.11
C ILE A 31 5.09 -9.12 -23.31
N ASP A 32 6.29 -9.63 -23.10
CA ASP A 32 7.15 -10.21 -24.15
C ASP A 32 6.51 -11.45 -24.83
N MET A 33 5.65 -12.17 -24.12
CA MET A 33 4.88 -13.28 -24.72
C MET A 33 3.85 -12.80 -25.75
N PHE A 34 3.44 -11.52 -25.71
CA PHE A 34 2.37 -10.97 -26.55
C PHE A 34 2.74 -9.64 -27.20
N PRO A 35 3.76 -9.61 -28.08
CA PRO A 35 4.35 -8.38 -28.60
C PRO A 35 3.39 -7.56 -29.49
N GLN A 36 2.28 -8.14 -29.93
CA GLN A 36 1.27 -7.48 -30.74
C GLN A 36 0.11 -6.92 -29.89
N ALA A 37 0.07 -7.21 -28.59
CA ALA A 37 -1.00 -6.74 -27.73
C ALA A 37 -0.82 -5.27 -27.39
N VAL A 38 -1.92 -4.53 -27.34
CA VAL A 38 -1.97 -3.17 -26.80
C VAL A 38 -1.94 -3.27 -25.27
N ILE A 39 -1.00 -2.56 -24.66
CA ILE A 39 -0.85 -2.55 -23.19
C ILE A 39 -1.56 -1.31 -22.63
N ILE A 40 -2.53 -1.54 -21.73
CA ILE A 40 -3.23 -0.49 -20.98
C ILE A 40 -2.88 -0.64 -19.51
N GLY A 41 -2.23 0.38 -18.96
CA GLY A 41 -1.90 0.45 -17.53
C GLY A 41 -2.89 1.33 -16.78
N LEU A 42 -3.41 0.84 -15.65
CA LEU A 42 -4.25 1.59 -14.72
C LEU A 42 -3.44 1.80 -13.43
N THR A 43 -3.43 3.03 -12.92
CA THR A 43 -2.82 3.34 -11.63
C THR A 43 -3.29 4.70 -11.12
N ALA A 44 -3.47 4.83 -9.82
CA ALA A 44 -3.68 6.11 -9.17
C ALA A 44 -2.35 6.90 -9.00
N THR A 45 -1.22 6.21 -9.01
CA THR A 45 0.11 6.78 -8.77
C THR A 45 1.05 6.44 -9.93
N PRO A 46 1.12 7.30 -10.97
CA PRO A 46 1.93 7.02 -12.18
C PRO A 46 3.44 7.19 -11.95
N TRP A 47 3.88 7.14 -10.70
CA TRP A 47 5.27 7.27 -10.27
C TRP A 47 5.74 5.95 -9.67
N ARG A 48 6.98 5.62 -9.89
CA ARG A 48 7.64 4.49 -9.25
C ARG A 48 8.28 4.93 -7.94
N LEU A 49 8.57 3.99 -7.04
CA LEU A 49 9.33 4.23 -5.80
C LEU A 49 10.70 4.87 -6.08
N ASP A 50 11.35 4.50 -7.20
CA ASP A 50 12.60 5.09 -7.68
C ASP A 50 12.44 6.50 -8.29
N ARG A 51 11.26 7.12 -8.16
CA ARG A 51 10.87 8.42 -8.72
C ARG A 51 10.94 8.51 -10.25
N ARG A 52 11.15 7.41 -10.95
CA ARG A 52 11.11 7.36 -12.41
C ARG A 52 9.67 7.21 -12.87
N GLY A 53 9.24 8.06 -13.79
CA GLY A 53 7.89 8.00 -14.35
C GLY A 53 7.68 6.77 -15.24
N LEU A 54 6.44 6.45 -15.52
CA LEU A 54 6.05 5.35 -16.42
C LEU A 54 6.03 5.76 -17.92
N GLY A 55 6.32 7.01 -18.22
CA GLY A 55 6.23 7.60 -19.58
C GLY A 55 7.34 7.17 -20.57
N GLN A 56 7.39 7.80 -21.74
CA GLN A 56 8.05 7.34 -22.97
C GLN A 56 9.54 6.92 -22.86
N TYR A 57 10.39 7.72 -22.21
CA TYR A 57 11.82 7.46 -22.08
C TYR A 57 12.30 7.88 -20.70
N ASP A 58 13.30 7.20 -20.17
CA ASP A 58 13.99 7.65 -18.97
C ASP A 58 15.12 8.65 -19.32
N ALA A 59 15.80 9.16 -18.30
CA ALA A 59 16.88 10.13 -18.49
C ALA A 59 18.05 9.57 -19.34
N ASP A 60 18.18 8.25 -19.36
CA ASP A 60 19.23 7.52 -20.09
C ASP A 60 18.77 7.10 -21.51
N GLY A 61 17.56 7.51 -21.92
CA GLY A 61 17.02 7.24 -23.27
C GLY A 61 16.45 5.84 -23.48
N HIS A 62 16.27 5.04 -22.40
CA HIS A 62 15.63 3.73 -22.53
C HIS A 62 14.12 3.85 -22.69
N ALA A 63 13.57 3.05 -23.60
CA ALA A 63 12.13 2.99 -23.83
C ALA A 63 11.38 2.59 -22.55
N ARG A 64 10.34 3.35 -22.23
CA ARG A 64 9.44 3.06 -21.12
C ARG A 64 8.25 2.23 -21.62
N MET A 65 7.59 1.57 -20.71
CA MET A 65 6.50 0.64 -21.01
C MET A 65 5.29 1.30 -21.70
N PHE A 66 4.99 2.55 -21.35
CA PHE A 66 3.81 3.26 -21.84
C PHE A 66 4.22 4.46 -22.70
N SER A 67 3.63 4.57 -23.88
CA SER A 67 3.88 5.67 -24.84
C SER A 67 3.04 6.92 -24.54
N ARG A 68 1.92 6.77 -23.86
CA ARG A 68 1.01 7.86 -23.52
C ARG A 68 0.49 7.69 -22.09
N MET A 69 0.19 8.83 -21.45
CA MET A 69 -0.54 8.90 -20.20
C MET A 69 -1.82 9.70 -20.42
N VAL A 70 -2.95 9.14 -19.98
CA VAL A 70 -4.25 9.82 -19.97
C VAL A 70 -4.62 10.00 -18.50
N VAL A 71 -4.83 11.25 -18.10
CA VAL A 71 -5.34 11.57 -16.76
C VAL A 71 -6.87 11.56 -16.86
N GLY A 72 -7.51 10.73 -16.05
CA GLY A 72 -8.96 10.69 -15.91
C GLY A 72 -9.46 11.90 -15.10
N ALA A 73 -9.99 11.68 -13.91
CA ALA A 73 -10.31 12.76 -12.99
C ALA A 73 -9.12 13.04 -12.07
N THR A 74 -8.87 14.32 -11.80
CA THR A 74 -7.90 14.72 -10.79
C THR A 74 -8.49 14.56 -9.39
N TYR A 75 -7.62 14.45 -8.39
CA TYR A 75 -8.03 14.36 -6.97
C TYR A 75 -8.93 15.55 -6.58
N SER A 76 -8.55 16.77 -6.97
CA SER A 76 -9.34 17.98 -6.69
C SER A 76 -10.71 17.97 -7.37
N GLN A 77 -10.81 17.44 -8.59
CA GLN A 77 -12.11 17.28 -9.26
C GLN A 77 -12.99 16.28 -8.51
N LEU A 78 -12.45 15.13 -8.10
CA LEU A 78 -13.20 14.10 -7.36
C LEU A 78 -13.70 14.61 -5.99
N ILE A 79 -12.91 15.47 -5.30
CA ILE A 79 -13.36 16.16 -4.08
C ILE A 79 -14.48 17.14 -4.42
N GLY A 80 -14.28 17.98 -5.43
CA GLY A 80 -15.28 18.99 -5.84
C GLY A 80 -16.61 18.38 -6.27
N ASP A 81 -16.57 17.23 -6.92
CA ASP A 81 -17.75 16.47 -7.38
C ASP A 81 -18.37 15.60 -6.25
N GLY A 82 -17.76 15.56 -5.06
CA GLY A 82 -18.27 14.81 -3.90
C GLY A 82 -18.06 13.29 -3.95
N PHE A 83 -17.21 12.78 -4.87
CA PHE A 83 -16.89 11.35 -4.94
C PHE A 83 -15.91 10.91 -3.86
N ILE A 84 -15.03 11.81 -3.40
CA ILE A 84 -14.10 11.57 -2.29
C ILE A 84 -14.12 12.76 -1.33
N LEU A 85 -13.80 12.49 -0.07
CA LEU A 85 -13.67 13.53 0.95
C LEU A 85 -12.24 14.08 0.95
N GLU A 86 -12.11 15.37 1.29
CA GLU A 86 -10.80 15.96 1.52
C GLU A 86 -10.14 15.31 2.74
N PRO A 87 -8.95 14.72 2.60
CA PRO A 87 -8.28 14.08 3.71
C PRO A 87 -7.67 15.12 4.64
N ARG A 88 -7.81 14.91 5.92
CA ARG A 88 -7.04 15.64 6.92
C ARG A 88 -5.76 14.88 7.22
N VAL A 89 -4.62 15.37 6.72
CA VAL A 89 -3.31 14.75 6.95
C VAL A 89 -2.69 15.36 8.21
N CYS A 90 -2.37 14.50 9.18
CA CYS A 90 -1.66 14.87 10.39
C CYS A 90 -0.35 14.07 10.44
N CYS A 91 0.78 14.76 10.50
CA CYS A 91 2.10 14.13 10.63
C CYS A 91 2.81 14.72 11.86
N PRO A 92 2.35 14.39 13.09
CA PRO A 92 2.85 15.02 14.32
C PRO A 92 4.26 14.53 14.68
N TRP A 93 4.69 13.43 14.15
CA TRP A 93 5.96 12.78 14.43
C TRP A 93 6.48 12.06 13.17
N LYS A 94 7.77 11.92 13.10
CA LYS A 94 8.48 11.27 12.00
C LYS A 94 9.61 10.42 12.59
N PRO A 95 9.68 9.11 12.28
CA PRO A 95 10.79 8.28 12.70
C PRO A 95 12.10 8.81 12.12
N ASP A 96 13.18 8.69 12.87
CA ASP A 96 14.51 8.91 12.33
C ASP A 96 14.92 7.70 11.49
N LEU A 97 14.88 7.86 10.18
CA LEU A 97 15.25 6.84 9.21
C LEU A 97 16.72 6.93 8.80
N THR A 98 17.54 7.69 9.53
CA THR A 98 18.98 7.77 9.28
C THR A 98 19.60 6.38 9.47
N GLY A 99 20.23 5.86 8.43
CA GLY A 99 20.85 4.53 8.44
C GLY A 99 19.96 3.38 7.99
N VAL A 100 18.66 3.63 7.73
CA VAL A 100 17.80 2.62 7.10
C VAL A 100 18.13 2.56 5.62
N GLU A 101 18.56 1.39 5.16
CA GLU A 101 18.94 1.15 3.77
C GLU A 101 17.74 1.18 2.83
N ILE A 102 17.98 1.66 1.61
CA ILE A 102 17.02 1.60 0.52
C ILE A 102 17.40 0.41 -0.37
N THR A 103 16.47 -0.49 -0.58
CA THR A 103 16.62 -1.68 -1.42
C THR A 103 16.70 -1.31 -2.90
N ASP A 104 17.14 -2.24 -3.76
CA ASP A 104 17.19 -2.05 -5.22
C ASP A 104 15.82 -1.73 -5.85
N SER A 105 14.72 -2.09 -5.18
CA SER A 105 13.36 -1.74 -5.58
C SER A 105 13.00 -0.28 -5.28
N GLY A 106 13.82 0.43 -4.50
CA GLY A 106 13.58 1.82 -4.06
C GLY A 106 12.74 1.93 -2.80
N ASP A 107 12.50 0.82 -2.10
CA ASP A 107 11.79 0.77 -0.83
C ASP A 107 12.77 0.65 0.34
N TYR A 108 12.34 0.97 1.55
CA TYR A 108 13.17 0.77 2.74
C TYR A 108 13.39 -0.70 3.04
N ASN A 109 14.55 -1.04 3.63
CA ASN A 109 14.77 -2.37 4.18
C ASN A 109 13.76 -2.62 5.32
N GLU A 110 12.94 -3.66 5.17
CA GLU A 110 11.80 -3.92 6.06
C GLU A 110 12.23 -4.23 7.49
N GLU A 111 13.33 -4.96 7.69
CA GLU A 111 13.84 -5.32 9.02
C GLU A 111 14.34 -4.08 9.75
N GLN A 112 15.17 -3.27 9.10
CA GLN A 112 15.70 -2.03 9.67
C GLN A 112 14.58 -1.00 9.93
N LEU A 113 13.59 -0.92 9.05
CA LEU A 113 12.42 -0.08 9.26
C LEU A 113 11.61 -0.53 10.47
N ALA A 114 11.43 -1.85 10.64
CA ALA A 114 10.75 -2.41 11.78
C ALA A 114 11.48 -2.08 13.09
N GLU A 115 12.80 -2.21 13.15
CA GLU A 115 13.61 -1.85 14.32
C GLU A 115 13.41 -0.40 14.75
N VAL A 116 13.34 0.53 13.78
CA VAL A 116 13.13 1.96 14.07
C VAL A 116 11.69 2.26 14.50
N CYS A 117 10.71 1.60 13.90
CA CYS A 117 9.29 1.85 14.15
C CYS A 117 8.75 1.11 15.37
N ASP A 118 9.29 -0.06 15.70
CA ASP A 118 8.81 -0.94 16.77
C ASP A 118 9.53 -0.68 18.09
N THR A 119 9.53 0.57 18.53
CA THR A 119 10.08 0.95 19.83
C THR A 119 8.98 1.30 20.84
N PRO A 120 9.17 1.05 22.13
CA PRO A 120 8.18 1.42 23.15
C PRO A 120 7.77 2.89 23.11
N GLN A 121 8.68 3.78 22.72
CA GLN A 121 8.39 5.22 22.59
C GLN A 121 7.49 5.49 21.38
N THR A 122 7.85 4.96 20.21
CA THR A 122 7.09 5.13 18.97
C THR A 122 5.66 4.60 19.11
N ILE A 123 5.51 3.43 19.75
CA ILE A 123 4.21 2.82 19.99
C ILE A 123 3.36 3.69 20.91
N ARG A 124 3.93 4.18 22.03
CA ARG A 124 3.22 5.10 22.93
C ARG A 124 2.80 6.38 22.20
N ASP A 125 3.72 7.01 21.49
CA ASP A 125 3.45 8.24 20.74
C ASP A 125 2.31 8.03 19.71
N ALA A 126 2.27 6.87 19.05
CA ALA A 126 1.21 6.53 18.11
C ALA A 126 -0.15 6.41 18.80
N VAL A 127 -0.22 5.72 19.95
CA VAL A 127 -1.46 5.55 20.73
C VAL A 127 -1.92 6.90 21.29
N ASP A 128 -1.05 7.67 21.91
CA ASP A 128 -1.37 8.97 22.50
C ASP A 128 -1.91 9.93 21.43
N ARG A 129 -1.24 10.01 20.28
CA ARG A 129 -1.69 10.86 19.18
C ARG A 129 -3.01 10.40 18.57
N TRP A 130 -3.22 9.08 18.50
CA TRP A 130 -4.49 8.54 18.05
C TRP A 130 -5.63 8.92 19.00
N LEU A 131 -5.41 8.82 20.31
CA LEU A 131 -6.39 9.24 21.33
C LEU A 131 -6.73 10.73 21.21
N ASP A 132 -5.71 11.57 20.99
CA ASP A 132 -5.89 13.01 20.83
C ASP A 132 -6.62 13.41 19.55
N LEU A 133 -6.33 12.75 18.42
CA LEU A 133 -6.73 13.23 17.10
C LEU A 133 -7.92 12.49 16.52
N SER A 134 -8.09 11.20 16.81
CA SER A 134 -9.11 10.37 16.17
C SER A 134 -10.43 10.31 16.95
N ASN A 135 -10.40 10.63 18.24
CA ASN A 135 -11.58 10.61 19.12
C ASN A 135 -12.44 9.32 18.97
N GLY A 136 -11.78 8.16 18.93
CA GLY A 136 -12.44 6.87 18.79
C GLY A 136 -12.91 6.51 17.38
N ALA A 137 -12.47 7.22 16.36
CA ALA A 137 -12.79 6.92 14.97
C ALA A 137 -12.31 5.52 14.54
N ARG A 138 -13.04 4.88 13.64
CA ARG A 138 -12.60 3.63 13.01
C ARG A 138 -11.28 3.84 12.30
N THR A 139 -10.31 3.01 12.62
CA THR A 139 -8.94 3.20 12.17
C THR A 139 -8.38 1.92 11.58
N VAL A 140 -7.61 2.07 10.51
CA VAL A 140 -6.74 1.04 9.97
C VAL A 140 -5.30 1.55 10.14
N ALA A 141 -4.48 0.80 10.86
CA ALA A 141 -3.07 1.09 11.04
C ALA A 141 -2.22 0.12 10.21
N PHE A 142 -1.21 0.63 9.53
CA PHE A 142 -0.24 -0.18 8.79
C PHE A 142 1.05 -0.26 9.60
N ALA A 143 1.41 -1.47 10.01
CA ALA A 143 2.62 -1.73 10.79
C ALA A 143 3.80 -2.12 9.89
N ALA A 144 5.02 -1.84 10.33
CA ALA A 144 6.24 -2.17 9.60
C ALA A 144 6.55 -3.68 9.60
N SER A 145 6.10 -4.41 10.64
CA SER A 145 6.25 -5.86 10.75
C SER A 145 5.05 -6.49 11.45
N ILE A 146 4.97 -7.83 11.43
CA ILE A 146 3.94 -8.59 12.17
C ILE A 146 4.08 -8.33 13.67
N GLU A 147 5.29 -8.35 14.19
CA GLU A 147 5.59 -8.10 15.59
C GLU A 147 5.19 -6.69 16.01
N HIS A 148 5.57 -5.67 15.22
CA HIS A 148 5.10 -4.29 15.44
C HIS A 148 3.58 -4.18 15.48
N SER A 149 2.87 -4.92 14.61
CA SER A 149 1.41 -4.95 14.62
C SER A 149 0.83 -5.53 15.92
N HIS A 150 1.42 -6.58 16.47
CA HIS A 150 1.02 -7.14 17.75
C HIS A 150 1.28 -6.17 18.90
N HIS A 151 2.45 -5.54 18.95
CA HIS A 151 2.77 -4.53 19.95
C HIS A 151 1.82 -3.33 19.92
N LEU A 152 1.42 -2.89 18.73
CA LEU A 152 0.39 -1.84 18.59
C LEU A 152 -0.97 -2.29 19.13
N VAL A 153 -1.41 -3.53 18.84
CA VAL A 153 -2.67 -4.08 19.38
C VAL A 153 -2.63 -4.13 20.90
N GLU A 154 -1.54 -4.60 21.49
CA GLU A 154 -1.35 -4.64 22.95
C GLU A 154 -1.42 -3.25 23.56
N ALA A 155 -0.72 -2.28 22.99
CA ALA A 155 -0.69 -0.91 23.48
C ALA A 155 -2.06 -0.23 23.38
N PHE A 156 -2.78 -0.38 22.26
CA PHE A 156 -4.15 0.13 22.12
C PHE A 156 -5.10 -0.54 23.10
N THR A 157 -4.98 -1.85 23.30
CA THR A 157 -5.80 -2.59 24.25
C THR A 157 -5.56 -2.14 25.68
N ALA A 158 -4.30 -1.92 26.05
CA ALA A 158 -3.93 -1.37 27.36
C ALA A 158 -4.49 0.06 27.58
N ALA A 159 -4.65 0.84 26.51
CA ALA A 159 -5.28 2.15 26.53
C ALA A 159 -6.83 2.07 26.48
N GLY A 160 -7.43 0.88 26.59
CA GLY A 160 -8.88 0.68 26.57
C GLY A 160 -9.52 0.71 25.18
N VAL A 161 -8.72 0.70 24.11
CA VAL A 161 -9.17 0.70 22.71
C VAL A 161 -9.27 -0.74 22.20
N ARG A 162 -10.41 -1.12 21.65
CA ARG A 162 -10.57 -2.44 21.01
C ARG A 162 -9.82 -2.46 19.69
N ALA A 163 -8.73 -3.19 19.61
CA ALA A 163 -7.91 -3.36 18.44
C ALA A 163 -7.78 -4.84 18.06
N ALA A 164 -7.52 -5.13 16.80
CA ALA A 164 -7.29 -6.48 16.29
C ALA A 164 -6.16 -6.47 15.26
N HIS A 165 -5.41 -7.56 15.19
CA HIS A 165 -4.37 -7.79 14.20
C HIS A 165 -4.93 -8.55 12.99
N LEU A 166 -4.43 -8.20 11.80
CA LEU A 166 -4.66 -8.94 10.55
C LEU A 166 -3.36 -9.02 9.75
N ASP A 167 -3.06 -10.21 9.24
CA ASP A 167 -1.94 -10.44 8.32
C ASP A 167 -2.31 -11.44 7.21
N GLY A 168 -1.32 -11.80 6.37
CA GLY A 168 -1.51 -12.75 5.27
C GLY A 168 -1.85 -14.18 5.71
N THR A 169 -1.59 -14.53 6.98
CA THR A 169 -1.81 -15.86 7.56
C THR A 169 -3.14 -15.98 8.31
N THR A 170 -3.82 -14.85 8.58
CA THR A 170 -5.09 -14.82 9.30
C THR A 170 -6.15 -15.64 8.57
N ASP A 171 -6.83 -16.56 9.29
CA ASP A 171 -7.89 -17.40 8.73
C ASP A 171 -8.97 -16.56 8.02
N PRO A 172 -9.46 -16.98 6.84
CA PRO A 172 -10.46 -16.21 6.09
C PRO A 172 -11.76 -15.94 6.86
N THR A 173 -12.17 -16.83 7.76
CA THR A 173 -13.38 -16.65 8.58
C THR A 173 -13.14 -15.62 9.67
N GLU A 174 -12.00 -15.72 10.34
CA GLU A 174 -11.56 -14.76 11.34
C GLU A 174 -11.39 -13.37 10.74
N ARG A 175 -10.72 -13.27 9.59
CA ARG A 175 -10.58 -12.01 8.83
C ARG A 175 -11.93 -11.34 8.56
N LYS A 176 -12.92 -12.11 8.07
CA LYS A 176 -14.28 -11.61 7.84
C LYS A 176 -14.92 -11.10 9.13
N SER A 177 -14.76 -11.82 10.23
CA SER A 177 -15.28 -11.44 11.54
C SER A 177 -14.67 -10.12 12.03
N ILE A 178 -13.34 -9.97 11.95
CA ILE A 178 -12.64 -8.75 12.36
C ILE A 178 -13.09 -7.54 11.52
N LEU A 179 -13.15 -7.71 10.20
CA LEU A 179 -13.60 -6.64 9.31
C LEU A 179 -15.09 -6.26 9.53
N ALA A 180 -15.95 -7.24 9.82
CA ALA A 180 -17.34 -6.97 10.18
C ALA A 180 -17.42 -6.15 11.48
N LYS A 181 -16.67 -6.54 12.52
CA LYS A 181 -16.60 -5.80 13.79
C LYS A 181 -16.07 -4.36 13.61
N LEU A 182 -15.11 -4.15 12.73
CA LEU A 182 -14.65 -2.80 12.40
C LEU A 182 -15.77 -1.99 11.71
N LYS A 183 -16.52 -2.62 10.80
CA LYS A 183 -17.63 -1.98 10.10
C LYS A 183 -18.77 -1.63 11.05
N ASP A 184 -19.09 -2.51 12.00
CA ASP A 184 -20.21 -2.36 12.95
C ASP A 184 -19.84 -1.55 14.20
N HIS A 185 -18.69 -0.88 14.22
CA HIS A 185 -18.17 -0.11 15.36
C HIS A 185 -17.96 -0.91 16.66
N THR A 186 -17.89 -2.22 16.60
CA THR A 186 -17.57 -3.07 17.76
C THR A 186 -16.07 -3.22 17.98
N THR A 187 -15.26 -2.92 16.97
CA THR A 187 -13.80 -2.76 17.04
C THR A 187 -13.44 -1.38 16.50
N THR A 188 -12.64 -0.63 17.24
CA THR A 188 -12.31 0.76 16.88
C THR A 188 -11.07 0.83 16.00
N GLY A 189 -10.14 -0.13 16.13
CA GLY A 189 -8.92 -0.18 15.33
C GLY A 189 -8.59 -1.58 14.83
N VAL A 190 -7.99 -1.64 13.66
CA VAL A 190 -7.40 -2.86 13.08
C VAL A 190 -6.00 -2.52 12.60
N THR A 191 -5.01 -3.31 13.02
CA THR A 191 -3.64 -3.21 12.52
C THR A 191 -3.43 -4.19 11.39
N LEU A 192 -2.83 -3.73 10.30
CA LEU A 192 -2.50 -4.53 9.14
C LEU A 192 -0.98 -4.57 8.97
N THR A 193 -0.44 -5.75 8.70
CA THR A 193 0.92 -5.89 8.22
C THR A 193 0.86 -6.21 6.73
N LYS A 194 1.51 -5.44 5.91
CA LYS A 194 1.53 -5.47 4.44
C LYS A 194 0.15 -5.33 3.77
N PRO A 195 0.05 -4.51 2.74
CA PRO A 195 -1.09 -4.59 1.83
C PRO A 195 -1.11 -5.99 1.21
N LEU A 196 -2.28 -6.58 1.19
CA LEU A 196 -2.59 -7.88 0.59
C LEU A 196 -2.29 -7.88 -0.90
#